data_dc8bebc2a4ad7dae16951e67eafa3f25
#
_entry.id   dc8bebc2a4ad7dae16951e67eafa3f25
#
_cell.length_a   1.000
_cell.length_b   1.000
_cell.length_c   1.000
_cell.angle_alpha   90.00
_cell.angle_beta   90.00
_cell.angle_gamma   90.00
#
_symmetry.space_group_name_H-M   'P 1'
#
loop_
_entity.id
_entity.type
_entity.pdbx_description
1 polymer ?
#
loop_
_entity_poly.entity_id
_entity_poly.type
_entity_poly.pdbx_seq_one_letter_code
_entity_poly.pdbx_strand_id
1 'polypeptide(L)'
;MRKKKDTHSFDFRPLGLAIREAREKAGLSRNDLGDKVFYGERHIADIENIGTHPSFQLFHDLVTMFNISVDEYFYPSKKAEKSTVRRQIDSSFDLLTDNELKIIQATIDGVLNSRENKQ
;
A
#
# COMPACT_ATOMS: atom_id res chain seq x y z
N MET A 1 22.50 12.79 19.12
CA MET A 1 21.63 12.30 18.14
C MET A 1 20.74 11.20 18.67
N ARG A 2 19.50 11.24 18.30
CA ARG A 2 18.58 10.30 18.85
C ARG A 2 18.23 9.20 17.86
N LYS A 3 18.14 7.99 18.37
CA LYS A 3 17.78 6.90 17.54
C LYS A 3 16.31 6.82 17.29
N LYS A 4 15.96 6.53 16.07
CA LYS A 4 14.59 6.36 15.73
C LYS A 4 14.11 4.98 16.15
N LYS A 5 12.91 4.89 16.59
CA LYS A 5 12.34 3.60 16.95
C LYS A 5 11.94 2.83 15.71
N ASP A 6 12.47 1.64 15.59
CA ASP A 6 12.20 0.82 14.43
C ASP A 6 10.80 0.24 14.41
N THR A 7 10.14 0.21 15.57
CA THR A 7 8.81 -0.39 15.64
C THR A 7 7.79 0.35 14.81
N HIS A 8 8.06 1.63 14.49
CA HIS A 8 7.14 2.43 13.69
C HIS A 8 7.60 2.57 12.24
N SER A 9 8.67 1.91 11.89
CA SER A 9 9.19 2.02 10.55
C SER A 9 8.53 0.99 9.65
N PHE A 10 8.09 1.42 8.49
CA PHE A 10 7.51 0.49 7.52
C PHE A 10 8.60 -0.38 6.94
N ASP A 11 8.37 -1.68 6.90
CA ASP A 11 9.31 -2.63 6.33
C ASP A 11 9.09 -2.70 4.83
N PHE A 12 10.02 -2.11 4.07
CA PHE A 12 9.89 -2.03 2.64
C PHE A 12 10.36 -3.29 1.91
N ARG A 13 10.94 -4.25 2.62
CA ARG A 13 11.53 -5.43 1.96
C ARG A 13 10.53 -6.22 1.10
N PRO A 14 9.28 -6.46 1.56
CA PRO A 14 8.34 -7.16 0.69
C PRO A 14 8.03 -6.39 -0.59
N LEU A 15 7.89 -5.07 -0.50
CA LEU A 15 7.68 -4.24 -1.69
C LEU A 15 8.92 -4.24 -2.57
N GLY A 16 10.10 -4.17 -1.96
CA GLY A 16 11.35 -4.24 -2.72
C GLY A 16 11.46 -5.52 -3.52
N LEU A 17 11.05 -6.65 -2.90
CA LEU A 17 11.05 -7.92 -3.61
C LEU A 17 10.05 -7.92 -4.75
N ALA A 18 8.88 -7.35 -4.54
CA ALA A 18 7.86 -7.26 -5.59
C ALA A 18 8.39 -6.43 -6.78
N ILE A 19 9.10 -5.36 -6.49
CA ILE A 19 9.71 -4.53 -7.53
C ILE A 19 10.74 -5.35 -8.29
N ARG A 20 11.57 -6.09 -7.57
CA ARG A 20 12.58 -6.92 -8.21
C ARG A 20 11.96 -7.95 -9.12
N GLU A 21 10.94 -8.66 -8.65
CA GLU A 21 10.29 -9.69 -9.45
C GLU A 21 9.65 -9.10 -10.69
N ALA A 22 9.00 -7.93 -10.53
CA ALA A 22 8.38 -7.26 -11.67
C ALA A 22 9.43 -6.80 -12.69
N ARG A 23 10.55 -6.29 -12.19
CA ARG A 23 11.63 -5.86 -13.05
C ARG A 23 12.19 -7.02 -13.85
N GLU A 24 12.45 -8.15 -13.17
CA GLU A 24 12.99 -9.33 -13.82
C GLU A 24 12.01 -9.89 -14.85
N LYS A 25 10.73 -9.89 -14.50
CA LYS A 25 9.71 -10.37 -15.41
C LYS A 25 9.62 -9.49 -16.66
N ALA A 26 9.89 -8.21 -16.50
CA ALA A 26 9.89 -7.27 -17.63
C ALA A 26 11.18 -7.34 -18.45
N GLY A 27 12.15 -8.14 -18.03
CA GLY A 27 13.40 -8.28 -18.76
C GLY A 27 14.35 -7.14 -18.57
N LEU A 28 14.21 -6.36 -17.50
CA LEU A 28 15.05 -5.20 -17.26
C LEU A 28 16.17 -5.51 -16.28
N SER A 29 17.37 -5.01 -16.55
CA SER A 29 18.42 -5.03 -15.55
C SER A 29 18.19 -3.89 -14.57
N ARG A 30 18.91 -3.92 -13.44
CA ARG A 30 18.84 -2.80 -12.50
C ARG A 30 19.32 -1.52 -13.16
N ASN A 31 20.34 -1.62 -14.01
CA ASN A 31 20.82 -0.45 -14.71
C ASN A 31 19.76 0.10 -15.66
N ASP A 32 19.06 -0.80 -16.35
CA ASP A 32 17.97 -0.38 -17.25
C ASP A 32 16.89 0.34 -16.47
N LEU A 33 16.52 -0.20 -15.33
CA LEU A 33 15.48 0.43 -14.51
C LEU A 33 15.96 1.78 -14.00
N GLY A 34 17.20 1.83 -13.52
CA GLY A 34 17.76 3.08 -13.02
C GLY A 34 17.72 4.19 -14.06
N ASP A 35 18.02 3.82 -15.33
CA ASP A 35 17.97 4.80 -16.40
C ASP A 35 16.55 5.34 -16.60
N LYS A 36 15.56 4.49 -16.44
CA LYS A 36 14.18 4.92 -16.65
C LYS A 36 13.68 5.84 -15.54
N VAL A 37 14.16 5.65 -14.34
CA VAL A 37 13.68 6.43 -13.18
C VAL A 37 14.70 7.43 -12.68
N PHE A 38 15.84 7.54 -13.37
CA PHE A 38 16.90 8.53 -13.09
C PHE A 38 17.57 8.30 -11.74
N TYR A 39 17.82 7.04 -11.41
CA TYR A 39 18.58 6.67 -10.22
C TYR A 39 19.64 5.65 -10.58
N GLY A 40 20.69 5.58 -9.77
CA GLY A 40 21.77 4.67 -10.03
C GLY A 40 21.41 3.24 -9.72
N GLU A 41 22.14 2.32 -10.35
CA GLU A 41 21.92 0.90 -10.17
C GLU A 41 22.03 0.48 -8.71
N ARG A 42 22.99 1.05 -7.97
CA ARG A 42 23.20 0.74 -6.57
C ARG A 42 21.97 1.05 -5.73
N HIS A 43 21.35 2.19 -6.02
CA HIS A 43 20.17 2.59 -5.26
C HIS A 43 19.02 1.63 -5.52
N ILE A 44 18.86 1.22 -6.78
CA ILE A 44 17.82 0.24 -7.12
C ILE A 44 18.09 -1.07 -6.39
N ALA A 45 19.35 -1.51 -6.35
CA ALA A 45 19.71 -2.75 -5.66
C ALA A 45 19.38 -2.66 -4.17
N ASP A 46 19.65 -1.53 -3.55
CA ASP A 46 19.37 -1.36 -2.13
C ASP A 46 17.88 -1.40 -1.83
N ILE A 47 17.07 -0.80 -2.69
CA ILE A 47 15.61 -0.85 -2.53
C ILE A 47 15.12 -2.29 -2.62
N GLU A 48 15.64 -3.04 -3.59
CA GLU A 48 15.19 -4.40 -3.84
C GLU A 48 15.68 -5.39 -2.79
N ASN A 49 16.92 -5.24 -2.34
CA ASN A 49 17.56 -6.26 -1.53
C ASN A 49 17.52 -6.01 -0.05
N ILE A 50 17.63 -4.76 0.37
CA ILE A 50 17.67 -4.47 1.81
C ILE A 50 16.52 -3.58 2.26
N GLY A 51 15.63 -3.22 1.34
CA GLY A 51 14.43 -2.49 1.72
C GLY A 51 14.67 -1.02 2.01
N THR A 52 15.69 -0.43 1.39
CA THR A 52 15.91 1.00 1.51
C THR A 52 14.67 1.74 1.00
N HIS A 53 14.19 2.70 1.79
CA HIS A 53 12.99 3.45 1.40
C HIS A 53 13.32 4.39 0.25
N PRO A 54 12.61 4.28 -0.87
CA PRO A 54 12.81 5.24 -1.96
C PRO A 54 12.17 6.57 -1.60
N SER A 55 12.54 7.62 -2.33
CA SER A 55 11.81 8.87 -2.25
C SER A 55 10.37 8.62 -2.68
N PHE A 56 9.49 9.54 -2.32
CA PHE A 56 8.08 9.39 -2.70
C PHE A 56 7.92 9.35 -4.22
N GLN A 57 8.63 10.21 -4.93
CA GLN A 57 8.53 10.23 -6.38
C GLN A 57 9.00 8.92 -7.00
N LEU A 58 10.13 8.41 -6.53
CA LEU A 58 10.65 7.14 -7.04
C LEU A 58 9.69 6.00 -6.71
N PHE A 59 9.15 5.99 -5.52
CA PHE A 59 8.18 4.99 -5.12
C PHE A 59 6.96 5.01 -6.05
N HIS A 60 6.44 6.20 -6.28
CA HIS A 60 5.30 6.38 -7.20
C HIS A 60 5.64 5.81 -8.58
N ASP A 61 6.82 6.16 -9.09
CA ASP A 61 7.21 5.72 -10.44
C ASP A 61 7.34 4.21 -10.51
N LEU A 62 7.92 3.60 -9.50
CA LEU A 62 8.12 2.15 -9.50
C LEU A 62 6.80 1.39 -9.43
N VAL A 63 5.90 1.79 -8.53
CA VAL A 63 4.64 1.06 -8.39
C VAL A 63 3.71 1.27 -9.57
N THR A 64 3.72 2.45 -10.18
CA THR A 64 2.88 2.68 -11.35
C THR A 64 3.44 2.03 -12.60
N MET A 65 4.77 2.04 -12.75
CA MET A 65 5.40 1.40 -13.90
C MET A 65 5.10 -0.10 -13.93
N PHE A 66 5.13 -0.74 -12.78
CA PHE A 66 4.93 -2.18 -12.69
C PHE A 66 3.54 -2.56 -12.22
N ASN A 67 2.65 -1.59 -12.06
CA ASN A 67 1.27 -1.84 -11.66
C ASN A 67 1.18 -2.67 -10.38
N ILE A 68 1.98 -2.28 -9.38
CA ILE A 68 2.01 -2.98 -8.11
C ILE A 68 0.94 -2.42 -7.18
N SER A 69 0.17 -3.30 -6.56
CA SER A 69 -0.85 -2.88 -5.62
C SER A 69 -0.21 -2.57 -4.26
N VAL A 70 -0.21 -1.31 -3.88
CA VAL A 70 0.38 -0.88 -2.62
C VAL A 70 -0.45 -1.35 -1.44
N ASP A 71 -1.74 -1.47 -1.62
CA ASP A 71 -2.65 -1.85 -0.54
C ASP A 71 -2.28 -3.19 0.09
N GLU A 72 -1.80 -4.13 -0.71
CA GLU A 72 -1.40 -5.43 -0.20
C GLU A 72 -0.34 -5.32 0.89
N TYR A 73 0.51 -4.33 0.76
CA TYR A 73 1.65 -4.18 1.65
C TYR A 73 1.37 -3.22 2.80
N PHE A 74 0.47 -2.27 2.58
CA PHE A 74 0.13 -1.29 3.60
C PHE A 74 -0.96 -1.78 4.55
N TYR A 75 -1.84 -2.65 4.07
CA TYR A 75 -3.00 -3.10 4.83
C TYR A 75 -3.13 -4.63 4.80
N PRO A 76 -2.09 -5.36 5.21
CA PRO A 76 -2.13 -6.82 5.11
C PRO A 76 -3.24 -7.44 5.94
N SER A 77 -3.62 -6.79 7.03
CA SER A 77 -4.66 -7.34 7.89
C SER A 77 -6.05 -7.27 7.28
N LYS A 78 -6.20 -6.54 6.17
CA LYS A 78 -7.51 -6.46 5.52
C LYS A 78 -7.88 -7.71 4.76
N LYS A 79 -7.02 -8.68 4.74
CA LYS A 79 -7.32 -9.95 4.09
C LYS A 79 -8.09 -10.92 4.96
N ALA A 80 -8.39 -10.52 6.20
CA ALA A 80 -9.14 -11.38 7.09
C ALA A 80 -10.48 -11.76 6.46
N GLU A 81 -10.95 -12.95 6.81
CA GLU A 81 -12.23 -13.42 6.31
C GLU A 81 -13.35 -12.51 6.73
N LYS A 82 -14.30 -12.33 5.83
CA LYS A 82 -15.46 -11.48 6.09
C LYS A 82 -16.70 -12.32 6.24
N SER A 83 -17.59 -11.87 7.14
CA SER A 83 -18.88 -12.51 7.30
C SER A 83 -19.73 -12.34 6.03
N THR A 84 -20.80 -13.12 5.95
CA THR A 84 -21.74 -12.98 4.83
C THR A 84 -22.32 -11.57 4.77
N VAL A 85 -22.67 -11.03 5.94
CA VAL A 85 -23.23 -9.68 6.01
C VAL A 85 -22.22 -8.67 5.48
N ARG A 86 -20.95 -8.81 5.90
CA ARG A 86 -19.93 -7.88 5.45
C ARG A 86 -19.73 -7.95 3.94
N ARG A 87 -19.74 -9.15 3.39
CA ARG A 87 -19.57 -9.29 1.94
C ARG A 87 -20.73 -8.69 1.18
N GLN A 88 -21.93 -8.83 1.71
CA GLN A 88 -23.12 -8.27 1.06
C GLN A 88 -23.07 -6.74 1.09
N ILE A 89 -22.65 -6.18 2.22
CA ILE A 89 -22.52 -4.73 2.34
C ILE A 89 -21.47 -4.19 1.37
N ASP A 90 -20.31 -4.86 1.33
CA ASP A 90 -19.24 -4.45 0.43
C ASP A 90 -19.73 -4.41 -1.03
N SER A 91 -20.48 -5.42 -1.43
CA SER A 91 -21.02 -5.46 -2.79
C SER A 91 -22.00 -4.33 -3.06
N SER A 92 -22.78 -3.98 -2.04
CA SER A 92 -23.79 -2.93 -2.19
C SER A 92 -23.17 -1.56 -2.39
N PHE A 93 -21.96 -1.35 -1.83
CA PHE A 93 -21.30 -0.06 -1.96
C PHE A 93 -21.08 0.31 -3.43
N ASP A 94 -20.83 -0.66 -4.28
CA ASP A 94 -20.59 -0.40 -5.69
C ASP A 94 -21.83 0.16 -6.41
N LEU A 95 -22.99 0.02 -5.82
CA LEU A 95 -24.23 0.48 -6.41
C LEU A 95 -24.60 1.89 -5.97
N LEU A 96 -23.84 2.49 -5.07
CA LEU A 96 -24.19 3.76 -4.47
C LEU A 96 -23.37 4.90 -5.06
N THR A 97 -24.00 6.08 -5.14
CA THR A 97 -23.30 7.29 -5.52
C THR A 97 -22.47 7.80 -4.34
N ASP A 98 -21.58 8.74 -4.62
CA ASP A 98 -20.77 9.34 -3.56
C ASP A 98 -21.63 10.05 -2.52
N ASN A 99 -22.70 10.71 -2.96
CA ASN A 99 -23.59 11.38 -2.01
C ASN A 99 -24.28 10.37 -1.10
N GLU A 100 -24.69 9.25 -1.67
CA GLU A 100 -25.29 8.19 -0.88
C GLU A 100 -24.28 7.56 0.08
N LEU A 101 -23.03 7.39 -0.37
CA LEU A 101 -22.00 6.86 0.50
C LEU A 101 -21.72 7.77 1.69
N LYS A 102 -21.87 9.09 1.52
CA LYS A 102 -21.69 10.02 2.63
C LYS A 102 -22.74 9.80 3.71
N ILE A 103 -23.93 9.43 3.31
CA ILE A 103 -24.98 9.11 4.28
C ILE A 103 -24.61 7.88 5.08
N ILE A 104 -24.08 6.86 4.40
CA ILE A 104 -23.63 5.65 5.06
C ILE A 104 -22.49 5.97 6.02
N GLN A 105 -21.56 6.80 5.60
CA GLN A 105 -20.43 7.17 6.44
C GLN A 105 -20.90 7.85 7.72
N ALA A 106 -21.87 8.75 7.60
CA ALA A 106 -22.43 9.42 8.80
C ALA A 106 -23.05 8.40 9.75
N THR A 107 -23.69 7.38 9.21
CA THR A 107 -24.28 6.33 10.04
C THR A 107 -23.20 5.53 10.75
N ILE A 108 -22.13 5.20 10.05
CA ILE A 108 -21.00 4.50 10.66
C ILE A 108 -20.42 5.34 11.79
N ASP A 109 -20.21 6.62 11.54
CA ASP A 109 -19.65 7.50 12.54
C ASP A 109 -20.56 7.57 13.79
N GLY A 110 -21.87 7.59 13.57
CA GLY A 110 -22.82 7.58 14.65
C GLY A 110 -22.73 6.32 15.49
N VAL A 111 -22.57 5.17 14.84
CA VAL A 111 -22.42 3.91 15.56
C VAL A 111 -21.15 3.92 16.40
N LEU A 112 -20.05 4.38 15.82
CA LEU A 112 -18.78 4.40 16.54
C LEU A 112 -18.81 5.36 17.72
N ASN A 113 -19.41 6.53 17.52
CA ASN A 113 -19.52 7.50 18.61
C ASN A 113 -20.40 7.00 19.73
N SER A 114 -21.44 6.23 19.40
CA SER A 114 -22.31 5.72 20.43
C SER A 114 -21.58 4.72 21.32
N ARG A 115 -20.61 4.01 20.78
CA ARG A 115 -19.79 3.12 21.60
C ARG A 115 -18.95 3.90 22.59
N GLU A 116 -18.39 5.01 22.16
CA GLU A 116 -17.50 5.79 23.01
C GLU A 116 -18.26 6.45 24.15
N ASN A 117 -19.50 6.79 23.92
CA ASN A 117 -20.31 7.45 24.94
C ASN A 117 -21.00 6.48 25.87
N LYS A 118 -20.84 5.20 25.62
CA LYS A 118 -21.48 4.22 26.48
C LYS A 118 -20.69 3.97 27.71
N GLN A 119 -21.35 3.93 28.81
CA GLN A 119 -20.68 3.74 30.10
C GLN A 119 -20.82 2.31 30.62
#